data_6fac2732aa1355a5d3cf7bb00da897dc
#
_entry.id   6fac2732aa1355a5d3cf7bb00da897dc
#
_cell.length_a   1.000
_cell.length_b   1.000
_cell.length_c   1.000
_cell.angle_alpha   90.00
_cell.angle_beta   90.00
_cell.angle_gamma   90.00
#
_symmetry.space_group_name_H-M   'P 1'
#
loop_
_entity.id
_entity.type
_entity.pdbx_description
1 polymer ?
#
loop_
_entity_poly.entity_id
_entity_poly.type
_entity_poly.pdbx_seq_one_letter_code
_entity_poly.pdbx_strand_id
1 'polypeptide(L)'
;RAYPEGEEAYKYYDNIYGNLFRRCPGFKGIIFVGESCEFPSKDPHTSGILRIDNIGPDGKPLVNKKNPGWYPCYDYPLLFNMLKEIIRKESPDCDIVMWSYNWGFVEDAPRLELLENMPKDITLQATFEMFMNTQRDGVTIRPDDYATFFEGPGSYFVSEAKKAKELGIKLYSMTNTGGLTWDLGVVPYEPGPYQWLK
;
A
#
# COMPACT_ATOMS: atom_id res chain seq x y z
N ARG A 1 17.61 1.29 -7.28
CA ARG A 1 16.80 0.59 -6.24
C ARG A 1 17.64 -0.55 -5.68
N ALA A 2 17.56 -0.80 -4.37
CA ALA A 2 18.31 -1.81 -3.67
C ALA A 2 17.35 -2.75 -2.92
N TYR A 3 17.72 -4.02 -2.80
CA TYR A 3 17.05 -4.94 -1.91
C TYR A 3 17.25 -4.46 -0.46
N PRO A 4 16.21 -4.37 0.38
CA PRO A 4 16.26 -3.64 1.65
C PRO A 4 16.99 -4.41 2.76
N GLU A 5 18.25 -4.78 2.51
CA GLU A 5 19.09 -5.52 3.43
C GLU A 5 20.56 -5.07 3.30
N GLY A 6 21.22 -4.90 4.44
CA GLY A 6 22.63 -4.60 4.51
C GLY A 6 22.98 -3.10 4.36
N GLU A 7 24.25 -2.82 4.53
CA GLU A 7 24.77 -1.44 4.62
C GLU A 7 24.64 -0.66 3.31
N GLU A 8 24.80 -1.33 2.16
CA GLU A 8 24.69 -0.67 0.86
C GLU A 8 23.25 -0.23 0.57
N ALA A 9 22.26 -1.07 0.93
CA ALA A 9 20.87 -0.69 0.82
C ALA A 9 20.52 0.46 1.77
N TYR A 10 21.02 0.42 3.00
CA TYR A 10 20.85 1.51 3.96
C TYR A 10 21.40 2.83 3.39
N LYS A 11 22.60 2.84 2.86
CA LYS A 11 23.20 4.03 2.24
C LYS A 11 22.38 4.53 1.04
N TYR A 12 21.87 3.61 0.23
CA TYR A 12 21.02 3.96 -0.89
C TYR A 12 19.74 4.67 -0.45
N TYR A 13 19.01 4.11 0.51
CA TYR A 13 17.76 4.70 1.02
C TYR A 13 18.01 5.94 1.87
N ASP A 14 19.09 6.01 2.65
CA ASP A 14 19.48 7.23 3.37
C ASP A 14 19.79 8.38 2.41
N ASN A 15 20.44 8.08 1.30
CA ASN A 15 20.71 9.09 0.27
C ASN A 15 19.43 9.66 -0.36
N ILE A 16 18.34 8.90 -0.37
CA ILE A 16 17.03 9.36 -0.88
C ILE A 16 16.23 10.00 0.25
N TYR A 17 15.82 9.21 1.23
CA TYR A 17 14.86 9.61 2.24
C TYR A 17 15.52 10.39 3.40
N GLY A 18 16.71 9.99 3.85
CA GLY A 18 17.45 10.74 4.82
C GLY A 18 17.78 12.15 4.32
N ASN A 19 18.25 12.27 3.08
CA ASN A 19 18.49 13.59 2.46
C ASN A 19 17.21 14.41 2.29
N LEU A 20 16.07 13.77 1.96
CA LEU A 20 14.80 14.47 1.88
C LEU A 20 14.45 15.15 3.20
N PHE A 21 14.51 14.41 4.31
CA PHE A 21 14.17 14.95 5.63
C PHE A 21 15.23 15.94 6.16
N ARG A 22 16.51 15.74 5.88
CA ARG A 22 17.56 16.73 6.18
C ARG A 22 17.34 18.06 5.46
N ARG A 23 16.88 18.03 4.21
CA ARG A 23 16.61 19.24 3.42
C ARG A 23 15.26 19.88 3.73
N CYS A 24 14.30 19.07 4.17
CA CYS A 24 12.93 19.50 4.45
C CYS A 24 12.52 19.14 5.89
N PRO A 25 13.15 19.75 6.92
CA PRO A 25 12.93 19.39 8.33
C PRO A 25 11.50 19.74 8.81
N GLY A 26 10.73 20.46 8.02
CA GLY A 26 9.32 20.78 8.32
C GLY A 26 8.33 19.66 7.99
N PHE A 27 8.76 18.60 7.31
CA PHE A 27 7.89 17.46 6.99
C PHE A 27 7.47 16.72 8.26
N LYS A 28 6.16 16.50 8.40
CA LYS A 28 5.54 15.80 9.53
C LYS A 28 5.13 14.37 9.23
N GLY A 29 5.14 13.98 7.97
CA GLY A 29 4.79 12.65 7.54
C GLY A 29 5.20 12.36 6.11
N ILE A 30 5.14 11.09 5.76
CA ILE A 30 5.38 10.58 4.41
C ILE A 30 4.45 9.39 4.16
N ILE A 31 3.84 9.37 2.99
CA ILE A 31 3.00 8.24 2.56
C ILE A 31 3.72 7.47 1.46
N PHE A 32 3.92 6.19 1.70
CA PHE A 32 4.41 5.24 0.72
C PHE A 32 3.23 4.51 0.10
N VAL A 33 2.97 4.78 -1.16
CA VAL A 33 1.90 4.11 -1.91
C VAL A 33 2.38 2.72 -2.34
N GLY A 34 1.71 1.69 -1.85
CA GLY A 34 2.15 0.30 -1.98
C GLY A 34 2.38 -0.16 -3.42
N GLU A 35 1.55 0.29 -4.37
CA GLU A 35 1.75 -0.06 -5.77
C GLU A 35 2.96 0.62 -6.43
N SER A 36 3.38 1.77 -5.90
CA SER A 36 4.44 2.60 -6.49
C SER A 36 5.78 2.50 -5.75
N CYS A 37 5.78 1.88 -4.57
CA CYS A 37 6.98 1.73 -3.75
C CYS A 37 7.74 0.45 -4.13
N GLU A 38 8.18 0.38 -5.37
CA GLU A 38 8.86 -0.78 -5.94
C GLU A 38 10.34 -0.86 -5.52
N PHE A 39 10.81 -2.06 -5.25
CA PHE A 39 12.22 -2.38 -4.97
C PHE A 39 12.53 -3.80 -5.43
N PRO A 40 13.82 -4.18 -5.62
CA PRO A 40 14.18 -5.57 -5.90
C PRO A 40 13.70 -6.48 -4.77
N SER A 41 13.03 -7.59 -5.10
CA SER A 41 12.39 -8.47 -4.13
C SER A 41 12.71 -9.93 -4.37
N LYS A 42 12.79 -10.70 -3.28
CA LYS A 42 12.88 -12.17 -3.27
C LYS A 42 11.53 -12.82 -2.97
N ASP A 43 10.52 -12.02 -2.71
CA ASP A 43 9.19 -12.48 -2.31
C ASP A 43 8.52 -13.27 -3.43
N PRO A 44 7.97 -14.45 -3.17
CA PRO A 44 7.27 -15.28 -4.16
C PRO A 44 6.01 -14.63 -4.75
N HIS A 45 5.41 -13.64 -4.05
CA HIS A 45 4.27 -12.86 -4.56
C HIS A 45 4.71 -11.77 -5.53
N THR A 46 6.00 -11.46 -5.59
CA THR A 46 6.57 -10.53 -6.56
C THR A 46 6.80 -11.21 -7.88
N SER A 47 6.48 -10.52 -8.96
CA SER A 47 6.69 -11.00 -10.31
C SER A 47 7.31 -9.93 -11.21
N GLY A 48 7.88 -10.34 -12.32
CA GLY A 48 8.49 -9.45 -13.31
C GLY A 48 9.92 -9.03 -12.96
N ILE A 49 10.37 -7.95 -13.58
CA ILE A 49 11.78 -7.53 -13.59
C ILE A 49 12.36 -7.10 -12.24
N LEU A 50 11.50 -6.85 -11.27
CA LEU A 50 11.94 -6.45 -9.93
C LEU A 50 12.27 -7.64 -9.04
N ARG A 51 11.89 -8.84 -9.43
CA ARG A 51 12.28 -10.04 -8.70
C ARG A 51 13.75 -10.35 -8.94
N ILE A 52 14.52 -10.49 -7.87
CA ILE A 52 15.98 -10.67 -7.97
C ILE A 52 16.34 -12.01 -8.59
N ASP A 53 15.64 -13.05 -8.20
CA ASP A 53 15.93 -14.42 -8.63
C ASP A 53 15.10 -14.86 -9.84
N ASN A 54 14.22 -14.11 -10.34
CA ASN A 54 13.37 -14.27 -11.54
C ASN A 54 13.24 -15.72 -12.13
N ILE A 55 13.43 -16.71 -11.28
CA ILE A 55 13.40 -18.12 -11.61
C ILE A 55 12.28 -18.76 -10.80
N GLY A 56 11.39 -19.46 -11.49
CA GLY A 56 10.32 -20.22 -10.85
C GLY A 56 10.82 -21.50 -10.18
N PRO A 57 9.93 -22.19 -9.44
CA PRO A 57 10.24 -23.46 -8.78
C PRO A 57 10.70 -24.58 -9.75
N ASP A 58 10.36 -24.43 -11.03
CA ASP A 58 10.74 -25.34 -12.12
C ASP A 58 12.08 -25.00 -12.78
N GLY A 59 12.80 -24.02 -12.22
CA GLY A 59 14.09 -23.56 -12.75
C GLY A 59 13.99 -22.70 -14.01
N LYS A 60 12.78 -22.30 -14.41
CA LYS A 60 12.56 -21.45 -15.60
C LYS A 60 12.28 -20.00 -15.20
N PRO A 61 12.61 -19.04 -16.08
CA PRO A 61 12.26 -17.65 -15.86
C PRO A 61 10.74 -17.48 -15.63
N LEU A 62 10.37 -16.70 -14.63
CA LEU A 62 8.99 -16.33 -14.37
C LEU A 62 8.54 -15.33 -15.43
N VAL A 63 7.90 -15.84 -16.47
CA VAL A 63 7.45 -15.04 -17.63
C VAL A 63 6.10 -14.38 -17.39
N ASN A 64 5.32 -14.89 -16.45
CA ASN A 64 3.96 -14.44 -16.24
C ASN A 64 3.86 -13.59 -14.98
N LYS A 65 3.69 -12.29 -15.18
CA LYS A 65 3.26 -11.37 -14.15
C LYS A 65 1.84 -11.74 -13.76
N LYS A 66 1.61 -12.21 -12.54
CA LYS A 66 0.25 -12.24 -12.00
C LYS A 66 -0.27 -10.81 -12.02
N ASN A 67 -1.32 -10.58 -12.78
CA ASN A 67 -1.95 -9.26 -12.86
C ASN A 67 -2.66 -8.95 -11.51
N PRO A 68 -2.64 -7.71 -11.05
CA PRO A 68 -1.98 -6.59 -11.76
C PRO A 68 -0.57 -6.33 -11.31
N GLY A 69 0.05 -7.05 -10.41
CA GLY A 69 1.26 -6.49 -10.09
C GLY A 69 2.32 -7.11 -9.23
N TRP A 70 2.81 -6.33 -8.38
CA TRP A 70 4.01 -6.50 -7.62
C TRP A 70 3.67 -6.27 -6.14
N TYR A 71 3.65 -7.36 -5.37
CA TYR A 71 3.19 -7.34 -3.99
C TYR A 71 4.17 -8.11 -3.10
N PRO A 72 5.29 -7.49 -2.67
CA PRO A 72 6.32 -8.13 -1.88
C PRO A 72 5.92 -8.21 -0.40
N CYS A 73 4.96 -9.04 -0.07
CA CYS A 73 4.39 -9.16 1.26
C CYS A 73 5.42 -9.46 2.35
N TYR A 74 6.42 -10.29 2.04
CA TYR A 74 7.45 -10.67 3.02
C TYR A 74 8.62 -9.68 3.07
N ASP A 75 8.88 -8.97 1.99
CA ASP A 75 10.01 -8.03 1.92
C ASP A 75 9.64 -6.60 2.35
N TYR A 76 8.35 -6.23 2.28
CA TYR A 76 7.88 -4.91 2.73
C TYR A 76 8.23 -4.59 4.19
N PRO A 77 8.09 -5.52 5.15
CA PRO A 77 8.52 -5.26 6.52
C PRO A 77 10.01 -4.92 6.63
N LEU A 78 10.87 -5.54 5.83
CA LEU A 78 12.29 -5.22 5.79
C LEU A 78 12.51 -3.79 5.31
N LEU A 79 11.86 -3.41 4.21
CA LEU A 79 11.93 -2.05 3.68
C LEU A 79 11.43 -1.03 4.70
N PHE A 80 10.28 -1.25 5.31
CA PHE A 80 9.71 -0.28 6.24
C PHE A 80 10.48 -0.16 7.56
N ASN A 81 11.10 -1.23 8.04
CA ASN A 81 12.01 -1.15 9.18
C ASN A 81 13.23 -0.26 8.85
N MET A 82 13.83 -0.44 7.67
CA MET A 82 14.96 0.37 7.21
C MET A 82 14.56 1.83 6.99
N LEU A 83 13.45 2.08 6.30
CA LEU A 83 12.93 3.44 6.06
C LEU A 83 12.59 4.15 7.36
N LYS A 84 11.98 3.45 8.30
CA LYS A 84 11.67 4.00 9.62
C LYS A 84 12.92 4.43 10.37
N GLU A 85 13.95 3.60 10.41
CA GLU A 85 15.22 3.93 11.04
C GLU A 85 15.83 5.19 10.41
N ILE A 86 15.92 5.23 9.08
CA ILE A 86 16.50 6.36 8.34
C ILE A 86 15.71 7.65 8.59
N ILE A 87 14.39 7.59 8.43
CA ILE A 87 13.54 8.79 8.50
C ILE A 87 13.48 9.34 9.93
N ARG A 88 13.30 8.48 10.92
CA ARG A 88 13.17 8.90 12.31
C ARG A 88 14.48 9.35 12.95
N LYS A 89 15.61 9.02 12.38
CA LYS A 89 16.88 9.61 12.72
C LYS A 89 16.92 11.12 12.47
N GLU A 90 16.28 11.56 11.39
CA GLU A 90 16.21 12.96 10.98
C GLU A 90 14.93 13.66 11.48
N SER A 91 13.83 12.92 11.61
CA SER A 91 12.53 13.41 12.07
C SER A 91 11.87 12.38 13.00
N PRO A 92 12.16 12.41 14.31
CA PRO A 92 11.73 11.38 15.26
C PRO A 92 10.21 11.17 15.33
N ASP A 93 9.43 12.24 15.17
CA ASP A 93 7.96 12.22 15.26
C ASP A 93 7.27 12.10 13.90
N CYS A 94 8.03 11.76 12.84
CA CYS A 94 7.47 11.62 11.50
C CYS A 94 6.41 10.53 11.46
N ASP A 95 5.21 10.84 10.95
CA ASP A 95 4.18 9.83 10.64
C ASP A 95 4.55 9.14 9.33
N ILE A 96 4.96 7.89 9.45
CA ILE A 96 5.31 7.05 8.30
C ILE A 96 4.08 6.22 7.97
N VAL A 97 3.53 6.42 6.80
CA VAL A 97 2.28 5.78 6.36
C VAL A 97 2.57 4.80 5.24
N MET A 98 2.17 3.55 5.44
CA MET A 98 2.04 2.58 4.35
C MET A 98 0.61 2.61 3.84
N TRP A 99 0.44 2.93 2.56
CA TRP A 99 -0.85 2.82 1.91
C TRP A 99 -0.92 1.53 1.08
N SER A 100 -1.76 0.60 1.52
CA SER A 100 -1.96 -0.71 0.88
C SER A 100 -2.78 -0.63 -0.43
N TYR A 101 -2.67 0.46 -1.17
CA TYR A 101 -3.36 0.67 -2.44
C TYR A 101 -3.13 -0.51 -3.40
N ASN A 102 -4.21 -0.99 -4.02
CA ASN A 102 -4.24 -2.15 -4.92
C ASN A 102 -3.87 -3.51 -4.28
N TRP A 103 -3.59 -3.57 -2.98
CA TRP A 103 -3.22 -4.83 -2.33
C TRP A 103 -4.38 -5.80 -2.14
N GLY A 104 -5.61 -5.38 -2.40
CA GLY A 104 -6.78 -6.26 -2.47
C GLY A 104 -6.73 -7.32 -3.57
N PHE A 105 -5.78 -7.21 -4.51
CA PHE A 105 -5.47 -8.27 -5.48
C PHE A 105 -4.66 -9.42 -4.88
N VAL A 106 -4.05 -9.22 -3.71
CA VAL A 106 -3.33 -10.25 -2.97
C VAL A 106 -4.32 -11.02 -2.11
N GLU A 107 -4.11 -12.31 -1.97
CA GLU A 107 -4.88 -13.14 -1.05
C GLU A 107 -4.78 -12.60 0.39
N ASP A 108 -5.84 -12.80 1.18
CA ASP A 108 -5.92 -12.28 2.53
C ASP A 108 -4.76 -12.76 3.43
N ALA A 109 -4.40 -14.02 3.35
CA ALA A 109 -3.39 -14.61 4.23
C ALA A 109 -2.03 -13.90 4.14
N PRO A 110 -1.35 -13.84 2.98
CA PRO A 110 -0.06 -13.16 2.88
C PRO A 110 -0.15 -11.65 3.14
N ARG A 111 -1.26 -11.01 2.79
CA ARG A 111 -1.48 -9.59 3.01
C ARG A 111 -1.68 -9.24 4.48
N LEU A 112 -2.39 -10.06 5.23
CA LEU A 112 -2.59 -9.85 6.67
C LEU A 112 -1.35 -10.25 7.48
N GLU A 113 -0.61 -11.27 7.05
CA GLU A 113 0.69 -11.63 7.62
C GLU A 113 1.73 -10.50 7.44
N LEU A 114 1.69 -9.79 6.31
CA LEU A 114 2.47 -8.57 6.13
C LEU A 114 2.27 -7.61 7.31
N LEU A 115 1.02 -7.33 7.69
CA LEU A 115 0.72 -6.40 8.79
C LEU A 115 1.24 -6.92 10.13
N GLU A 116 1.28 -8.23 10.32
CA GLU A 116 1.87 -8.85 11.52
C GLU A 116 3.37 -8.59 11.63
N ASN A 117 4.06 -8.49 10.52
CA ASN A 117 5.51 -8.30 10.45
C ASN A 117 5.93 -6.83 10.29
N MET A 118 5.00 -5.93 9.98
CA MET A 118 5.28 -4.49 9.88
C MET A 118 5.61 -3.86 11.24
N PRO A 119 6.41 -2.78 11.29
CA PRO A 119 6.56 -1.98 12.49
C PRO A 119 5.20 -1.49 13.01
N LYS A 120 4.92 -1.66 14.31
CA LYS A 120 3.59 -1.32 14.87
C LYS A 120 3.39 0.17 15.12
N ASP A 121 4.45 0.94 15.07
CA ASP A 121 4.49 2.39 15.27
C ASP A 121 4.49 3.21 13.95
N ILE A 122 4.18 2.57 12.84
CA ILE A 122 3.80 3.24 11.59
C ILE A 122 2.27 3.24 11.42
N THR A 123 1.79 4.03 10.48
CA THR A 123 0.36 4.10 10.16
C THR A 123 0.05 3.25 8.92
N LEU A 124 -1.01 2.46 8.98
CA LEU A 124 -1.61 1.83 7.81
C LEU A 124 -2.65 2.78 7.22
N GLN A 125 -2.59 3.02 5.92
CA GLN A 125 -3.69 3.63 5.17
C GLN A 125 -4.29 2.58 4.24
N ALA A 126 -5.59 2.35 4.34
CA ALA A 126 -6.32 1.40 3.51
C ALA A 126 -7.41 2.11 2.70
N THR A 127 -7.62 1.68 1.48
CA THR A 127 -8.66 2.23 0.61
C THR A 127 -10.02 1.64 0.97
N PHE A 128 -10.99 2.53 1.22
CA PHE A 128 -12.27 2.18 1.84
C PHE A 128 -13.21 1.40 0.91
N GLU A 129 -13.23 1.72 -0.38
CA GLU A 129 -14.24 1.23 -1.32
C GLU A 129 -13.77 0.18 -2.33
N MET A 130 -12.50 -0.21 -2.32
CA MET A 130 -11.95 -1.09 -3.36
C MET A 130 -12.32 -2.56 -3.16
N PHE A 131 -12.31 -3.30 -4.28
CA PHE A 131 -12.37 -4.77 -4.36
C PHE A 131 -13.61 -5.40 -3.72
N MET A 132 -14.77 -4.79 -3.92
CA MET A 132 -16.03 -5.32 -3.42
C MET A 132 -17.05 -5.48 -4.53
N ASN A 133 -17.71 -6.64 -4.55
CA ASN A 133 -18.85 -6.85 -5.44
C ASN A 133 -20.11 -6.24 -4.83
N THR A 134 -20.83 -5.45 -5.60
CA THR A 134 -22.16 -4.97 -5.27
C THR A 134 -23.17 -5.37 -6.34
N GLN A 135 -24.45 -5.51 -5.97
CA GLN A 135 -25.52 -5.82 -6.89
C GLN A 135 -26.36 -4.57 -7.16
N ARG A 136 -26.54 -4.23 -8.42
CA ARG A 136 -27.46 -3.19 -8.85
C ARG A 136 -28.30 -3.71 -10.02
N ASP A 137 -29.60 -3.69 -9.87
CA ASP A 137 -30.56 -4.12 -10.91
C ASP A 137 -30.23 -5.49 -11.52
N GLY A 138 -29.80 -6.44 -10.71
CA GLY A 138 -29.40 -7.77 -11.13
C GLY A 138 -28.01 -7.87 -11.79
N VAL A 139 -27.26 -6.75 -11.86
CA VAL A 139 -25.90 -6.72 -12.39
C VAL A 139 -24.90 -6.65 -11.25
N THR A 140 -23.88 -7.51 -11.30
CA THR A 140 -22.74 -7.43 -10.38
C THR A 140 -21.79 -6.36 -10.86
N ILE A 141 -21.54 -5.37 -10.01
CA ILE A 141 -20.57 -4.32 -10.23
C ILE A 141 -19.46 -4.50 -9.21
N ARG A 142 -18.21 -4.43 -9.66
CA ARG A 142 -17.04 -4.47 -8.80
C ARG A 142 -16.23 -3.19 -8.98
N PRO A 143 -16.18 -2.32 -7.98
CA PRO A 143 -15.21 -1.22 -7.98
C PRO A 143 -13.81 -1.77 -7.71
N ASP A 144 -12.96 -1.70 -8.71
CA ASP A 144 -11.56 -2.07 -8.59
C ASP A 144 -10.70 -0.88 -8.15
N ASP A 145 -11.21 0.34 -8.32
CA ASP A 145 -10.54 1.58 -7.94
C ASP A 145 -11.55 2.56 -7.33
N TYR A 146 -11.17 3.78 -7.10
CA TYR A 146 -11.90 4.87 -6.43
C TYR A 146 -13.38 4.96 -6.80
N ALA A 147 -14.22 4.28 -6.05
CA ALA A 147 -15.64 4.22 -6.33
C ALA A 147 -16.42 5.27 -5.54
N THR A 148 -16.94 6.26 -6.23
CA THR A 148 -17.80 7.29 -5.64
C THR A 148 -19.22 6.81 -5.41
N PHE A 149 -19.67 5.83 -6.17
CA PHE A 149 -21.03 5.26 -6.13
C PHE A 149 -21.19 4.16 -5.07
N PHE A 150 -20.12 3.82 -4.36
CA PHE A 150 -20.10 2.74 -3.39
C PHE A 150 -20.10 3.26 -1.96
N GLU A 151 -21.00 2.77 -1.15
CA GLU A 151 -21.19 3.25 0.22
C GLU A 151 -20.30 2.54 1.25
N GLY A 152 -19.47 1.57 0.83
CA GLY A 152 -18.49 0.82 1.61
C GLY A 152 -18.68 0.78 3.12
N PRO A 153 -17.84 0.13 3.89
CA PRO A 153 -16.48 -0.33 3.56
C PRO A 153 -16.44 -1.62 2.74
N GLY A 154 -15.46 -1.73 1.86
CA GLY A 154 -15.18 -2.96 1.16
C GLY A 154 -14.60 -4.06 2.07
N SER A 155 -14.74 -5.33 1.68
CA SER A 155 -14.21 -6.47 2.45
C SER A 155 -12.70 -6.38 2.68
N TYR A 156 -11.98 -5.89 1.69
CA TYR A 156 -10.56 -5.60 1.75
C TYR A 156 -10.23 -4.63 2.90
N PHE A 157 -10.89 -3.48 2.94
CA PHE A 157 -10.73 -2.51 4.03
C PHE A 157 -11.07 -3.13 5.39
N VAL A 158 -12.18 -3.86 5.47
CA VAL A 158 -12.63 -4.46 6.73
C VAL A 158 -11.63 -5.46 7.28
N SER A 159 -11.01 -6.28 6.42
CA SER A 159 -10.00 -7.25 6.84
C SER A 159 -8.76 -6.57 7.38
N GLU A 160 -8.25 -5.53 6.72
CA GLU A 160 -7.10 -4.76 7.18
C GLU A 160 -7.39 -3.96 8.45
N ALA A 161 -8.58 -3.35 8.54
CA ALA A 161 -8.97 -2.59 9.72
C ALA A 161 -9.07 -3.48 10.98
N LYS A 162 -9.62 -4.68 10.83
CA LYS A 162 -9.66 -5.66 11.93
C LYS A 162 -8.24 -6.05 12.36
N LYS A 163 -7.37 -6.37 11.41
CA LYS A 163 -5.99 -6.74 11.69
C LYS A 163 -5.20 -5.58 12.31
N ALA A 164 -5.35 -4.37 11.79
CA ALA A 164 -4.71 -3.19 12.36
C ALA A 164 -5.14 -2.94 13.82
N LYS A 165 -6.44 -3.07 14.10
CA LYS A 165 -6.97 -2.98 15.47
C LYS A 165 -6.40 -4.06 16.40
N GLU A 166 -6.35 -5.30 15.94
CA GLU A 166 -5.78 -6.44 16.69
C GLU A 166 -4.30 -6.17 17.06
N LEU A 167 -3.54 -5.62 16.12
CA LEU A 167 -2.11 -5.36 16.26
C LEU A 167 -1.78 -4.02 16.92
N GLY A 168 -2.78 -3.16 17.17
CA GLY A 168 -2.57 -1.82 17.70
C GLY A 168 -1.93 -0.86 16.69
N ILE A 169 -2.03 -1.13 15.39
CA ILE A 169 -1.53 -0.25 14.33
C ILE A 169 -2.54 0.87 14.09
N LYS A 170 -2.05 2.11 14.02
CA LYS A 170 -2.86 3.27 13.66
C LYS A 170 -3.38 3.11 12.22
N LEU A 171 -4.66 3.37 12.02
CA LEU A 171 -5.32 3.23 10.72
C LEU A 171 -5.82 4.57 10.22
N TYR A 172 -5.50 4.88 8.95
CA TYR A 172 -6.14 5.90 8.15
C TYR A 172 -7.05 5.24 7.11
N SER A 173 -8.23 5.78 6.94
CA SER A 173 -9.13 5.41 5.85
C SER A 173 -8.94 6.36 4.68
N MET A 174 -8.58 5.83 3.53
CA MET A 174 -8.65 6.59 2.29
C MET A 174 -10.06 6.44 1.72
N THR A 175 -10.88 7.44 1.96
CA THR A 175 -12.26 7.51 1.46
C THR A 175 -12.33 8.43 0.26
N ASN A 176 -13.06 8.04 -0.76
CA ASN A 176 -13.29 8.89 -1.91
C ASN A 176 -14.62 9.64 -1.74
N THR A 177 -14.54 10.90 -1.36
CA THR A 177 -15.72 11.75 -1.13
C THR A 177 -16.06 12.68 -2.28
N GLY A 178 -15.19 12.81 -3.26
CA GLY A 178 -15.35 13.76 -4.36
C GLY A 178 -14.92 13.26 -5.73
N GLY A 179 -14.55 11.99 -5.85
CA GLY A 179 -13.97 11.43 -7.08
C GLY A 179 -12.54 11.90 -7.34
N LEU A 180 -11.90 11.26 -8.29
CA LEU A 180 -10.59 11.65 -8.77
C LEU A 180 -10.70 12.68 -9.90
N THR A 181 -9.62 13.40 -10.13
CA THR A 181 -9.55 14.46 -11.13
C THR A 181 -9.92 13.97 -12.52
N TRP A 182 -9.58 12.73 -12.87
CA TRP A 182 -9.97 12.15 -14.15
C TRP A 182 -11.45 11.71 -14.20
N ASP A 183 -12.08 11.41 -13.07
CA ASP A 183 -13.51 11.14 -12.99
C ASP A 183 -14.30 12.44 -13.03
N LEU A 184 -13.72 13.52 -12.50
CA LEU A 184 -14.33 14.84 -12.42
C LEU A 184 -14.08 15.73 -13.64
N GLY A 185 -13.17 15.34 -14.52
CA GLY A 185 -12.75 16.18 -15.64
C GLY A 185 -13.85 16.54 -16.64
N VAL A 186 -15.01 15.90 -16.57
CA VAL A 186 -16.09 16.06 -17.55
C VAL A 186 -17.46 16.36 -16.94
N VAL A 187 -17.69 16.05 -15.66
CA VAL A 187 -19.02 16.19 -15.04
C VAL A 187 -18.89 16.86 -13.68
N PRO A 188 -19.65 17.94 -13.42
CA PRO A 188 -19.80 18.47 -12.07
C PRO A 188 -20.33 17.38 -11.16
N TYR A 189 -19.54 17.03 -10.13
CA TYR A 189 -19.87 15.99 -9.19
C TYR A 189 -20.09 16.60 -7.80
N GLU A 190 -21.28 16.44 -7.28
CA GLU A 190 -21.56 16.72 -5.89
C GLU A 190 -21.53 15.41 -5.10
N PRO A 191 -20.71 15.32 -4.04
CA PRO A 191 -20.67 14.14 -3.19
C PRO A 191 -22.07 13.86 -2.64
N GLY A 192 -22.55 12.64 -2.84
CA GLY A 192 -23.83 12.23 -2.24
C GLY A 192 -23.74 12.21 -0.70
N PRO A 193 -24.90 12.31 -0.01
CA PRO A 193 -24.93 12.32 1.45
C PRO A 193 -24.18 11.16 2.09
N TYR A 194 -24.16 10.01 1.47
CA TYR A 194 -23.50 8.82 1.98
C TYR A 194 -21.98 8.90 2.00
N GLN A 195 -21.40 9.68 1.12
CA GLN A 195 -19.95 9.86 1.06
C GLN A 195 -19.41 10.72 2.21
N TRP A 196 -20.26 11.54 2.80
CA TRP A 196 -19.94 12.30 3.99
C TRP A 196 -20.06 11.50 5.28
N LEU A 197 -20.66 10.30 5.21
CA LEU A 197 -20.85 9.40 6.33
C LEU A 197 -19.77 8.28 6.40
N LYS A 198 -18.91 8.21 5.42
CA LYS A 198 -17.76 7.29 5.42
C LYS A 198 -16.69 7.80 6.37
#